data_592b84b6eb53dbfd184363d0a3bcf80a
#
_entry.id   592b84b6eb53dbfd184363d0a3bcf80a
#
_cell.length_a   1.000
_cell.length_b   1.000
_cell.length_c   1.000
_cell.angle_alpha   90.00
_cell.angle_beta   90.00
_cell.angle_gamma   90.00
#
_symmetry.space_group_name_H-M   'P 1'
#
loop_
_entity.id
_entity.type
_entity.pdbx_description
1 polymer ?
#
loop_
_entity_poly.entity_id
_entity_poly.type
_entity_poly.pdbx_seq_one_letter_code
_entity_poly.pdbx_strand_id
1 'polypeptide(L)'
;MPTIITASELRSVLGVSSSLYSDAYLNQIIDTAETVILPMLVTFKSPIQKVVLTDNVATFTTLGIHEFTEGQSVVITGCGTPYNGTRVVLADNLGQYTFSQSITNADLLEANVIPSGIAALSGGSTYVGNTAVQSAVYTVSVEVFQARLAGGGQIEGIDFTSTPFRMGRSLFNKCVGLLGSYIDTESMAQ
;
A
#
# COMPACT_ATOMS: atom_id res chain seq x y z
N MET A 1 5.70 12.58 -1.77
CA MET A 1 5.69 12.86 -3.23
C MET A 1 4.75 11.87 -3.89
N PRO A 2 3.88 12.33 -4.79
CA PRO A 2 2.94 11.45 -5.49
C PRO A 2 3.66 10.30 -6.20
N THR A 3 3.05 9.12 -6.19
CA THR A 3 3.63 7.89 -6.75
C THR A 3 2.77 7.26 -7.84
N ILE A 4 1.47 7.47 -7.81
CA ILE A 4 0.49 6.82 -8.70
C ILE A 4 0.21 7.68 -9.93
N ILE A 5 0.04 8.99 -9.75
CA ILE A 5 -0.20 9.96 -10.83
C ILE A 5 0.69 11.20 -10.65
N THR A 6 0.88 11.93 -11.73
CA THR A 6 1.70 13.16 -11.73
C THR A 6 0.84 14.42 -11.71
N ALA A 7 1.42 15.55 -11.28
CA ALA A 7 0.77 16.86 -11.34
C ALA A 7 0.37 17.24 -12.78
N SER A 8 1.16 16.86 -13.77
CA SER A 8 0.87 17.12 -15.19
C SER A 8 -0.37 16.37 -15.65
N GLU A 9 -0.51 15.11 -15.27
CA GLU A 9 -1.69 14.29 -15.60
C GLU A 9 -2.94 14.83 -14.90
N LEU A 10 -2.86 15.14 -13.59
CA LEU A 10 -3.99 15.73 -12.87
C LEU A 10 -4.40 17.07 -13.48
N ARG A 11 -3.44 17.90 -13.87
CA ARG A 11 -3.70 19.17 -14.55
C ARG A 11 -4.48 18.97 -15.84
N SER A 12 -4.11 17.98 -16.64
CA SER A 12 -4.81 17.61 -17.87
C SER A 12 -6.26 17.20 -17.61
N VAL A 13 -6.49 16.40 -16.56
CA VAL A 13 -7.85 15.96 -16.16
C VAL A 13 -8.69 17.14 -15.69
N LEU A 14 -8.12 18.06 -14.91
CA LEU A 14 -8.82 19.25 -14.40
C LEU A 14 -9.04 20.34 -15.47
N GLY A 15 -8.31 20.31 -16.59
CA GLY A 15 -8.34 21.35 -17.62
C GLY A 15 -7.81 22.70 -17.14
N VAL A 16 -6.90 22.75 -16.17
CA VAL A 16 -6.39 23.99 -15.56
C VAL A 16 -4.99 24.33 -16.05
N SER A 17 -4.65 25.63 -16.05
CA SER A 17 -3.34 26.08 -16.51
C SER A 17 -2.28 26.03 -15.41
N SER A 18 -1.01 25.84 -15.81
CA SER A 18 0.14 25.84 -14.89
C SER A 18 0.44 27.22 -14.30
N SER A 19 -0.05 28.30 -14.93
CA SER A 19 0.07 29.67 -14.41
C SER A 19 -0.87 29.96 -13.22
N LEU A 20 -1.98 29.21 -13.13
CA LEU A 20 -2.94 29.36 -12.03
C LEU A 20 -2.67 28.40 -10.88
N TYR A 21 -2.26 27.17 -11.21
CA TYR A 21 -2.04 26.13 -10.21
C TYR A 21 -0.64 25.50 -10.39
N SER A 22 0.24 25.71 -9.43
CA SER A 22 1.60 25.19 -9.46
C SER A 22 1.61 23.66 -9.29
N ASP A 23 2.69 23.01 -9.75
CA ASP A 23 2.89 21.56 -9.54
C ASP A 23 2.93 21.23 -8.06
N ALA A 24 3.51 22.07 -7.22
CA ALA A 24 3.55 21.88 -5.77
C ALA A 24 2.14 21.80 -5.17
N TYR A 25 1.23 22.66 -5.62
CA TYR A 25 -0.17 22.67 -5.16
C TYR A 25 -0.90 21.39 -5.60
N LEU A 26 -0.75 20.99 -6.87
CA LEU A 26 -1.38 19.77 -7.38
C LEU A 26 -0.79 18.51 -6.72
N ASN A 27 0.51 18.47 -6.47
CA ASN A 27 1.15 17.38 -5.75
C ASN A 27 0.58 17.20 -4.33
N GLN A 28 0.29 18.28 -3.60
CA GLN A 28 -0.37 18.20 -2.30
C GLN A 28 -1.77 17.59 -2.37
N ILE A 29 -2.51 17.87 -3.45
CA ILE A 29 -3.83 17.27 -3.68
C ILE A 29 -3.69 15.78 -3.95
N ILE A 30 -2.74 15.39 -4.80
CA ILE A 30 -2.46 13.99 -5.12
C ILE A 30 -1.98 13.25 -3.87
N ASP A 31 -1.03 13.81 -3.11
CA ASP A 31 -0.56 13.22 -1.84
C ASP A 31 -1.74 12.97 -0.87
N THR A 32 -2.69 13.90 -0.81
CA THR A 32 -3.92 13.73 0.00
C THR A 32 -4.75 12.55 -0.51
N ALA A 33 -4.96 12.45 -1.82
CA ALA A 33 -5.73 11.36 -2.42
C ALA A 33 -5.03 9.99 -2.23
N GLU A 34 -3.73 9.93 -2.45
CA GLU A 34 -2.94 8.71 -2.24
C GLU A 34 -2.95 8.27 -0.77
N THR A 35 -2.86 9.21 0.18
CA THR A 35 -2.95 8.92 1.62
C THR A 35 -4.29 8.27 2.00
N VAL A 36 -5.35 8.56 1.27
CA VAL A 36 -6.67 7.96 1.51
C VAL A 36 -6.83 6.62 0.79
N ILE A 37 -6.34 6.50 -0.45
CA ILE A 37 -6.54 5.32 -1.30
C ILE A 37 -5.56 4.19 -0.98
N LEU A 38 -4.26 4.49 -0.85
CA LEU A 38 -3.24 3.45 -0.71
C LEU A 38 -3.41 2.55 0.52
N PRO A 39 -3.84 3.05 1.71
CA PRO A 39 -4.10 2.19 2.85
C PRO A 39 -5.26 1.21 2.68
N MET A 40 -6.13 1.45 1.69
CA MET A 40 -7.25 0.55 1.38
C MET A 40 -6.84 -0.62 0.49
N LEU A 41 -5.63 -0.60 -0.04
CA LEU A 41 -5.16 -1.60 -1.00
C LEU A 41 -4.33 -2.68 -0.32
N VAL A 42 -4.39 -3.90 -0.88
CA VAL A 42 -3.54 -5.01 -0.46
C VAL A 42 -2.06 -4.61 -0.54
N THR A 43 -1.35 -4.68 0.56
CA THR A 43 0.04 -4.21 0.63
C THR A 43 1.07 -5.28 0.28
N PHE A 44 0.68 -6.55 0.20
CA PHE A 44 1.61 -7.69 0.03
C PHE A 44 2.78 -7.64 1.03
N LYS A 45 2.47 -7.21 2.26
CA LYS A 45 3.40 -7.20 3.39
C LYS A 45 2.72 -7.81 4.59
N SER A 46 3.46 -8.68 5.29
CA SER A 46 2.94 -9.32 6.51
C SER A 46 4.00 -9.34 7.59
N PRO A 47 3.66 -8.96 8.84
CA PRO A 47 4.57 -9.10 9.96
C PRO A 47 4.76 -10.58 10.30
N ILE A 48 6.00 -10.97 10.59
CA ILE A 48 6.37 -12.35 10.96
C ILE A 48 6.43 -12.43 12.48
N GLN A 49 5.69 -13.39 13.03
CA GLN A 49 5.64 -13.67 14.47
C GLN A 49 6.61 -14.77 14.89
N LYS A 50 6.72 -15.82 14.09
CA LYS A 50 7.53 -17.01 14.39
C LYS A 50 8.28 -17.48 13.17
N VAL A 51 9.39 -18.16 13.42
CA VAL A 51 10.22 -18.84 12.42
C VAL A 51 10.68 -20.17 12.94
N VAL A 52 10.79 -21.16 12.05
CA VAL A 52 11.40 -22.46 12.29
C VAL A 52 12.16 -22.88 11.04
N LEU A 53 13.25 -23.62 11.20
CA LEU A 53 14.03 -24.17 10.09
C LEU A 53 14.24 -25.65 10.30
N THR A 54 13.76 -26.46 9.38
CA THR A 54 13.90 -27.92 9.41
C THR A 54 14.18 -28.40 7.99
N ASP A 55 15.15 -29.29 7.83
CA ASP A 55 15.50 -29.91 6.54
C ASP A 55 15.74 -28.89 5.42
N ASN A 56 16.44 -27.79 5.72
CA ASN A 56 16.69 -26.66 4.80
C ASN A 56 15.44 -25.93 4.32
N VAL A 57 14.31 -26.09 4.99
CA VAL A 57 13.07 -25.34 4.75
C VAL A 57 12.76 -24.45 5.95
N ALA A 58 12.80 -23.15 5.76
CA ALA A 58 12.34 -22.20 6.75
C ALA A 58 10.84 -21.95 6.58
N THR A 59 10.10 -22.18 7.66
CA THR A 59 8.67 -21.85 7.73
C THR A 59 8.49 -20.60 8.59
N PHE A 60 7.76 -19.66 8.03
CA PHE A 60 7.42 -18.38 8.65
C PHE A 60 5.95 -18.37 9.03
N THR A 61 5.63 -17.93 10.25
CA THR A 61 4.26 -17.71 10.69
C THR A 61 4.02 -16.20 10.80
N THR A 62 2.99 -15.70 10.13
CA THR A 62 2.61 -14.30 10.09
C THR A 62 1.58 -13.96 11.17
N LEU A 63 1.49 -12.68 11.57
CA LEU A 63 0.48 -12.19 12.52
C LEU A 63 -0.92 -12.10 11.91
N GLY A 64 -1.01 -11.79 10.61
CA GLY A 64 -2.26 -11.71 9.85
C GLY A 64 -2.21 -12.62 8.63
N ILE A 65 -3.30 -12.70 7.90
CA ILE A 65 -3.36 -13.39 6.60
C ILE A 65 -2.36 -12.74 5.65
N HIS A 66 -1.65 -13.57 4.89
CA HIS A 66 -0.76 -13.09 3.85
C HIS A 66 -1.28 -13.45 2.46
N GLU A 67 -0.90 -12.65 1.46
CA GLU A 67 -1.33 -12.80 0.07
C GLU A 67 -0.23 -13.45 -0.80
N PHE A 68 0.78 -14.09 -0.19
CA PHE A 68 1.86 -14.72 -0.94
C PHE A 68 1.41 -16.05 -1.54
N THR A 69 1.85 -16.30 -2.78
CA THR A 69 1.59 -17.54 -3.51
C THR A 69 2.90 -18.25 -3.86
N GLU A 70 2.82 -19.54 -4.14
CA GLU A 70 3.96 -20.31 -4.61
C GLU A 70 4.64 -19.66 -5.82
N GLY A 71 5.97 -19.71 -5.85
CA GLY A 71 6.78 -19.14 -6.93
C GLY A 71 7.06 -17.65 -6.82
N GLN A 72 6.39 -16.92 -5.93
CA GLN A 72 6.67 -15.49 -5.70
C GLN A 72 7.97 -15.30 -4.92
N SER A 73 8.74 -14.28 -5.31
CA SER A 73 9.90 -13.85 -4.53
C SER A 73 9.48 -12.95 -3.38
N VAL A 74 9.80 -13.34 -2.15
CA VAL A 74 9.49 -12.59 -0.93
C VAL A 74 10.78 -12.21 -0.21
N VAL A 75 10.87 -10.97 0.19
CA VAL A 75 11.97 -10.40 0.99
C VAL A 75 11.63 -10.50 2.46
N ILE A 76 12.50 -11.14 3.23
CA ILE A 76 12.40 -11.22 4.69
C ILE A 76 13.38 -10.25 5.31
N THR A 77 12.90 -9.46 6.26
CA THR A 77 13.70 -8.52 7.06
C THR A 77 13.32 -8.60 8.53
N GLY A 78 14.27 -8.27 9.42
CA GLY A 78 14.01 -8.25 10.87
C GLY A 78 13.94 -9.60 11.56
N CYS A 79 14.13 -10.72 10.86
CA CYS A 79 14.13 -12.06 11.46
C CYS A 79 15.54 -12.55 11.85
N GLY A 80 16.59 -11.79 11.52
CA GLY A 80 17.98 -12.19 11.77
C GLY A 80 18.50 -13.26 10.81
N THR A 81 19.74 -13.70 11.06
CA THR A 81 20.39 -14.77 10.28
C THR A 81 19.90 -16.13 10.78
N PRO A 82 19.60 -17.12 9.91
CA PRO A 82 19.79 -17.12 8.45
C PRO A 82 18.55 -16.69 7.64
N TYR A 83 17.52 -16.20 8.28
CA TYR A 83 16.18 -15.99 7.70
C TYR A 83 16.09 -14.81 6.74
N ASN A 84 16.78 -13.71 7.04
CA ASN A 84 16.73 -12.51 6.21
C ASN A 84 17.22 -12.76 4.77
N GLY A 85 16.59 -12.09 3.82
CA GLY A 85 16.95 -12.17 2.41
C GLY A 85 15.75 -12.34 1.47
N THR A 86 16.03 -12.39 0.18
CA THR A 86 15.01 -12.57 -0.87
C THR A 86 15.07 -14.01 -1.38
N ARG A 87 13.94 -14.72 -1.30
CA ARG A 87 13.83 -16.11 -1.75
C ARG A 87 12.43 -16.38 -2.27
N VAL A 88 12.30 -17.47 -3.00
CA VAL A 88 11.02 -17.90 -3.59
C VAL A 88 10.19 -18.64 -2.53
N VAL A 89 8.89 -18.39 -2.50
CA VAL A 89 7.92 -19.11 -1.70
C VAL A 89 7.72 -20.51 -2.27
N LEU A 90 7.81 -21.51 -1.40
CA LEU A 90 7.59 -22.92 -1.74
C LEU A 90 6.11 -23.30 -1.59
N ALA A 91 5.70 -24.40 -2.23
CA ALA A 91 4.38 -24.99 -2.02
C ALA A 91 4.23 -25.59 -0.61
N ASP A 92 5.34 -26.06 -0.03
CA ASP A 92 5.35 -26.69 1.29
C ASP A 92 4.97 -25.68 2.38
N ASN A 93 4.11 -26.11 3.30
CA ASN A 93 3.63 -25.29 4.44
C ASN A 93 2.98 -23.96 4.03
N LEU A 94 2.49 -23.84 2.80
CA LEU A 94 1.77 -22.66 2.34
C LEU A 94 0.33 -22.70 2.86
N GLY A 95 -0.03 -21.74 3.69
CA GLY A 95 -1.36 -21.59 4.30
C GLY A 95 -1.72 -20.12 4.46
N GLN A 96 -2.83 -19.81 5.09
CA GLN A 96 -3.27 -18.41 5.29
C GLN A 96 -2.30 -17.58 6.14
N TYR A 97 -1.67 -18.23 7.13
CA TYR A 97 -0.78 -17.58 8.11
C TYR A 97 0.65 -18.10 8.01
N THR A 98 0.94 -19.01 7.10
CA THR A 98 2.24 -19.67 6.99
C THR A 98 2.72 -19.72 5.55
N PHE A 99 4.01 -19.52 5.34
CA PHE A 99 4.69 -19.78 4.07
C PHE A 99 6.10 -20.25 4.33
N SER A 100 6.73 -20.87 3.36
CA SER A 100 8.08 -21.39 3.49
C SER A 100 9.01 -20.96 2.37
N GLN A 101 10.31 -20.99 2.67
CA GLN A 101 11.40 -20.66 1.73
C GLN A 101 12.56 -21.62 1.96
N SER A 102 13.30 -21.96 0.91
CA SER A 102 14.52 -22.78 1.05
C SER A 102 15.66 -21.96 1.64
N ILE A 103 16.23 -22.43 2.75
CA ILE A 103 17.40 -21.86 3.42
C ILE A 103 18.34 -22.98 3.82
N THR A 104 19.49 -23.06 3.17
CA THR A 104 20.53 -24.03 3.54
C THR A 104 21.17 -23.65 4.86
N ASN A 105 20.83 -24.34 5.94
CA ASN A 105 21.42 -24.22 7.27
C ASN A 105 21.06 -25.44 8.12
N ALA A 106 21.76 -25.62 9.25
CA ALA A 106 21.35 -26.60 10.28
C ALA A 106 19.97 -26.26 10.82
N ASP A 107 19.25 -27.28 11.29
CA ASP A 107 17.92 -27.11 11.88
C ASP A 107 17.94 -26.14 13.05
N LEU A 108 16.95 -25.29 13.11
CA LEU A 108 16.74 -24.31 14.17
C LEU A 108 15.32 -24.48 14.72
N LEU A 109 15.23 -24.57 16.03
CA LEU A 109 13.95 -24.68 16.72
C LEU A 109 13.06 -23.46 16.46
N GLU A 110 11.74 -23.67 16.61
CA GLU A 110 10.79 -22.58 16.53
C GLU A 110 11.13 -21.47 17.51
N ALA A 111 11.20 -20.23 17.02
CA ALA A 111 11.49 -19.05 17.79
C ALA A 111 10.53 -17.91 17.46
N ASN A 112 10.14 -17.15 18.48
CA ASN A 112 9.42 -15.90 18.29
C ASN A 112 10.34 -14.81 17.76
N VAL A 113 9.86 -14.01 16.82
CA VAL A 113 10.57 -12.85 16.25
C VAL A 113 10.09 -11.59 16.97
N ILE A 114 10.95 -11.01 17.82
CA ILE A 114 10.62 -9.83 18.62
C ILE A 114 11.73 -8.77 18.48
N PRO A 115 11.43 -7.56 18.00
CA PRO A 115 10.17 -7.13 17.38
C PRO A 115 9.88 -7.94 16.09
N SER A 116 8.62 -7.98 15.66
CA SER A 116 8.22 -8.76 14.49
C SER A 116 9.06 -8.45 13.25
N GLY A 117 9.48 -9.49 12.55
CA GLY A 117 10.05 -9.35 11.23
C GLY A 117 8.99 -8.96 10.20
N ILE A 118 9.42 -8.68 8.99
CA ILE A 118 8.52 -8.34 7.87
C ILE A 118 8.84 -9.22 6.68
N ALA A 119 7.81 -9.85 6.14
CA ALA A 119 7.80 -10.44 4.80
C ALA A 119 7.18 -9.44 3.83
N ALA A 120 7.80 -9.21 2.68
CA ALA A 120 7.28 -8.32 1.64
C ALA A 120 7.51 -8.92 0.25
N LEU A 121 6.55 -8.78 -0.66
CA LEU A 121 6.72 -9.20 -2.05
C LEU A 121 7.90 -8.45 -2.66
N SER A 122 8.83 -9.18 -3.28
CA SER A 122 9.99 -8.59 -3.95
C SER A 122 9.55 -7.80 -5.18
N GLY A 123 9.97 -6.54 -5.25
CA GLY A 123 9.51 -5.62 -6.29
C GLY A 123 8.16 -4.96 -5.99
N GLY A 124 7.47 -5.40 -4.96
CA GLY A 124 6.21 -4.89 -4.39
C GLY A 124 5.11 -4.57 -5.42
N SER A 125 3.84 -4.65 -5.04
CA SER A 125 2.82 -3.99 -5.85
C SER A 125 2.90 -2.49 -5.56
N THR A 126 3.53 -1.74 -6.45
CA THR A 126 3.60 -0.28 -6.32
C THR A 126 2.32 0.39 -6.81
N TYR A 127 1.41 -0.36 -7.42
CA TYR A 127 0.23 0.13 -8.13
C TYR A 127 0.49 1.22 -9.18
N VAL A 128 1.75 1.54 -9.44
CA VAL A 128 2.16 2.44 -10.53
C VAL A 128 1.76 1.82 -11.87
N GLY A 129 1.04 2.57 -12.69
CA GLY A 129 0.51 2.07 -13.96
C GLY A 129 -0.77 1.23 -13.87
N ASN A 130 -1.29 0.96 -12.66
CA ASN A 130 -2.58 0.29 -12.50
C ASN A 130 -3.72 1.28 -12.77
N THR A 131 -4.45 1.06 -13.87
CA THR A 131 -5.50 1.98 -14.33
C THR A 131 -6.67 2.14 -13.36
N ALA A 132 -7.03 1.09 -12.62
CA ALA A 132 -8.10 1.16 -11.62
C ALA A 132 -7.70 2.04 -10.44
N VAL A 133 -6.48 1.86 -9.94
CA VAL A 133 -5.94 2.68 -8.84
C VAL A 133 -5.71 4.12 -9.28
N GLN A 134 -5.17 4.34 -10.49
CA GLN A 134 -5.05 5.69 -11.06
C GLN A 134 -6.41 6.39 -11.15
N SER A 135 -7.44 5.70 -11.64
CA SER A 135 -8.80 6.25 -11.75
C SER A 135 -9.39 6.61 -10.38
N ALA A 136 -9.15 5.79 -9.35
CA ALA A 136 -9.57 6.10 -7.99
C ALA A 136 -8.84 7.34 -7.44
N VAL A 137 -7.51 7.43 -7.63
CA VAL A 137 -6.71 8.59 -7.21
C VAL A 137 -7.15 9.86 -7.96
N TYR A 138 -7.41 9.80 -9.27
CA TYR A 138 -7.97 10.95 -10.01
C TYR A 138 -9.30 11.39 -9.44
N THR A 139 -10.22 10.44 -9.18
CA THR A 139 -11.56 10.75 -8.66
C THR A 139 -11.47 11.47 -7.32
N VAL A 140 -10.66 10.98 -6.40
CA VAL A 140 -10.46 11.63 -5.09
C VAL A 140 -9.73 12.96 -5.24
N SER A 141 -8.72 13.06 -6.12
CA SER A 141 -7.99 14.30 -6.35
C SER A 141 -8.89 15.42 -6.89
N VAL A 142 -9.82 15.09 -7.82
CA VAL A 142 -10.80 16.06 -8.33
C VAL A 142 -11.73 16.56 -7.22
N GLU A 143 -12.23 15.68 -6.37
CA GLU A 143 -13.08 16.06 -5.23
C GLU A 143 -12.33 16.92 -4.21
N VAL A 144 -11.07 16.57 -3.89
CA VAL A 144 -10.21 17.40 -3.00
C VAL A 144 -9.97 18.78 -3.62
N PHE A 145 -9.69 18.85 -4.93
CA PHE A 145 -9.51 20.10 -5.63
C PHE A 145 -10.77 20.97 -5.57
N GLN A 146 -11.93 20.39 -5.87
CA GLN A 146 -13.22 21.11 -5.83
C GLN A 146 -13.57 21.56 -4.40
N ALA A 147 -13.33 20.71 -3.41
CA ALA A 147 -13.57 21.06 -2.01
C ALA A 147 -12.71 22.26 -1.55
N ARG A 148 -11.43 22.32 -2.01
CA ARG A 148 -10.56 23.47 -1.73
C ARG A 148 -11.01 24.74 -2.43
N LEU A 149 -11.50 24.64 -3.67
CA LEU A 149 -12.06 25.78 -4.39
C LEU A 149 -13.35 26.31 -3.74
N ALA A 150 -14.25 25.41 -3.35
CA ALA A 150 -15.49 25.78 -2.68
C ALA A 150 -15.27 26.44 -1.31
N GLY A 151 -14.24 25.97 -0.56
CA GLY A 151 -13.82 26.59 0.69
C GLY A 151 -13.06 27.92 0.52
N GLY A 152 -12.47 28.15 -0.66
CA GLY A 152 -11.64 29.33 -0.98
C GLY A 152 -12.38 30.52 -1.59
N GLY A 153 -13.70 30.46 -1.71
CA GLY A 153 -14.52 31.49 -2.41
C GLY A 153 -14.51 32.90 -1.84
N GLN A 154 -13.79 33.17 -0.77
CA GLN A 154 -13.55 34.53 -0.26
C GLN A 154 -12.47 34.53 0.82
N ILE A 155 -11.20 34.37 0.56
CA ILE A 155 -10.22 34.95 1.53
C ILE A 155 -8.83 35.02 0.89
N GLU A 156 -8.47 36.24 0.47
CA GLU A 156 -7.10 36.71 0.47
C GLU A 156 -6.58 36.66 1.93
N GLY A 157 -5.58 35.83 2.21
CA GLY A 157 -4.65 36.04 3.32
C GLY A 157 -4.95 35.41 4.66
N ILE A 158 -5.46 34.19 4.77
CA ILE A 158 -5.49 33.49 6.06
C ILE A 158 -4.89 32.09 5.94
N ASP A 159 -3.99 31.77 6.90
CA ASP A 159 -3.42 30.46 7.16
C ASP A 159 -4.45 29.34 6.99
N PHE A 160 -4.28 28.56 5.94
CA PHE A 160 -5.05 27.34 5.73
C PHE A 160 -4.56 26.28 6.72
N THR A 161 -5.20 26.15 7.88
CA THR A 161 -5.13 24.90 8.64
C THR A 161 -5.85 23.84 7.82
N SER A 162 -5.08 22.92 7.25
CA SER A 162 -5.62 21.81 6.46
C SER A 162 -6.52 20.94 7.35
N THR A 163 -7.83 21.11 7.23
CA THR A 163 -8.77 20.14 7.78
C THR A 163 -8.54 18.81 7.05
N PRO A 164 -8.37 17.69 7.78
CA PRO A 164 -8.16 16.40 7.13
C PRO A 164 -9.37 16.09 6.23
N PHE A 165 -9.07 15.81 4.95
CA PHE A 165 -10.09 15.43 3.98
C PHE A 165 -10.74 14.12 4.44
N ARG A 166 -12.09 14.12 4.59
CA ARG A 166 -12.86 12.91 4.86
C ARG A 166 -13.69 12.57 3.64
N MET A 167 -13.47 11.37 3.13
CA MET A 167 -14.22 10.85 1.99
C MET A 167 -15.69 10.63 2.37
N GLY A 168 -16.61 11.28 1.64
CA GLY A 168 -18.06 11.04 1.80
C GLY A 168 -18.45 9.63 1.33
N ARG A 169 -19.54 9.07 1.89
CA ARG A 169 -20.02 7.71 1.55
C ARG A 169 -20.17 7.47 0.05
N SER A 170 -20.67 8.46 -0.69
CA SER A 170 -20.86 8.36 -2.16
C SER A 170 -19.53 8.21 -2.89
N LEU A 171 -18.52 9.01 -2.52
CA LEU A 171 -17.18 8.94 -3.10
C LEU A 171 -16.49 7.64 -2.71
N PHE A 172 -16.63 7.22 -1.46
CA PHE A 172 -16.12 5.94 -0.98
C PHE A 172 -16.65 4.76 -1.82
N ASN A 173 -17.97 4.69 -2.03
CA ASN A 173 -18.58 3.63 -2.82
C ASN A 173 -18.10 3.63 -4.28
N LYS A 174 -17.86 4.81 -4.88
CA LYS A 174 -17.27 4.91 -6.22
C LYS A 174 -15.85 4.34 -6.25
N CYS A 175 -15.02 4.70 -5.26
CA CYS A 175 -13.66 4.19 -5.16
C CYS A 175 -13.64 2.67 -4.94
N VAL A 176 -14.47 2.15 -4.06
CA VAL A 176 -14.63 0.70 -3.84
C VAL A 176 -15.02 -0.02 -5.13
N GLY A 177 -15.97 0.55 -5.90
CA GLY A 177 -16.36 0.00 -7.19
C GLY A 177 -15.26 0.00 -8.25
N LEU A 178 -14.35 0.99 -8.22
CA LEU A 178 -13.21 1.06 -9.14
C LEU A 178 -12.08 0.09 -8.73
N LEU A 179 -11.81 0.00 -7.44
CA LEU A 179 -10.68 -0.76 -6.89
C LEU A 179 -10.96 -2.28 -6.87
N GLY A 180 -12.22 -2.68 -6.66
CA GLY A 180 -12.65 -4.07 -6.78
C GLY A 180 -11.76 -5.08 -6.03
N SER A 181 -11.06 -5.91 -6.80
CA SER A 181 -10.19 -6.97 -6.28
C SER A 181 -8.88 -6.49 -5.63
N TYR A 182 -8.56 -5.21 -5.70
CA TYR A 182 -7.35 -4.66 -5.08
C TYR A 182 -7.58 -4.19 -3.63
N ILE A 183 -8.81 -4.21 -3.14
CA ILE A 183 -9.15 -3.74 -1.80
C ILE A 183 -8.75 -4.78 -0.76
N ASP A 184 -8.05 -4.33 0.27
CA ASP A 184 -7.84 -5.10 1.49
C ASP A 184 -9.10 -5.02 2.36
N THR A 185 -9.88 -6.11 2.36
CA THR A 185 -11.14 -6.19 3.12
C THR A 185 -10.90 -6.22 4.63
N GLU A 186 -9.73 -6.64 5.10
CA GLU A 186 -9.39 -6.66 6.52
C GLU A 186 -9.09 -5.24 7.04
N SER A 187 -8.43 -4.41 6.23
CA SER A 187 -8.16 -3.01 6.61
C SER A 187 -9.43 -2.16 6.72
N MET A 188 -10.52 -2.59 6.07
CA MET A 188 -11.79 -1.88 6.06
C MET A 188 -12.74 -2.28 7.22
N ALA A 189 -12.42 -3.33 7.97
CA ALA A 189 -13.23 -3.87 9.06
C ALA A 189 -12.88 -3.28 10.44
N GLN A 190 -11.96 -2.30 10.52
CA GLN A 190 -11.51 -1.65 11.77
C GLN A 190 -12.27 -0.36 12.08
#